data_ba0b7d05fb904f78402f7e27a64f8936
#
_entry.id   ba0b7d05fb904f78402f7e27a64f8936
#
_cell.length_a   1.000
_cell.length_b   1.000
_cell.length_c   1.000
_cell.angle_alpha   90.00
_cell.angle_beta   90.00
_cell.angle_gamma   90.00
#
_symmetry.space_group_name_H-M   'P 1'
#
loop_
_entity.id
_entity.type
_entity.pdbx_description
1 polymer ?
#
loop_
_entity_poly.entity_id
_entity_poly.type
_entity_poly.pdbx_seq_one_letter_code
_entity_poly.pdbx_strand_id
1 'polypeptide(L)'
;MAITPQSRLILINNTRLTDYKNQMDFKNPSEQSLYFLSKKYREYNDFQYLRRDGTIAVPENYDNLYGCDYIMFQNKNFGTKWFYAFIRNKEYANDDNTIITFEIDVFQTWQFDIEYLKSFISRSHQQQFLSDGTPWLSNLFPEQVEYGLSLIHI
;
A
#
# COMPACT_ATOMS: atom_id res chain seq x y z
N MET A 1 31.67 -13.15 -8.73
CA MET A 1 31.24 -11.88 -9.29
C MET A 1 30.06 -11.42 -8.45
N ALA A 2 30.19 -10.33 -7.69
CA ALA A 2 29.08 -9.81 -6.90
C ALA A 2 28.07 -9.18 -7.86
N ILE A 3 26.85 -9.68 -7.84
CA ILE A 3 25.74 -9.08 -8.61
C ILE A 3 25.30 -7.87 -7.81
N THR A 4 25.56 -6.68 -8.32
CA THR A 4 25.05 -5.44 -7.72
C THR A 4 23.61 -5.26 -8.24
N PRO A 5 22.58 -5.44 -7.40
CA PRO A 5 21.21 -5.24 -7.83
C PRO A 5 20.98 -3.74 -8.04
N GLN A 6 20.70 -3.33 -9.26
CA GLN A 6 20.31 -1.96 -9.54
C GLN A 6 18.86 -1.78 -9.13
N SER A 7 18.66 -1.52 -7.86
CA SER A 7 17.33 -1.36 -7.24
C SER A 7 17.34 -0.09 -6.39
N ARG A 8 16.21 0.57 -6.35
CA ARG A 8 16.02 1.82 -5.61
C ARG A 8 14.89 1.62 -4.61
N LEU A 9 15.16 1.84 -3.34
CA LEU A 9 14.20 1.75 -2.24
C LEU A 9 14.08 3.10 -1.56
N ILE A 10 12.85 3.53 -1.31
CA ILE A 10 12.55 4.77 -0.62
C ILE A 10 11.62 4.45 0.55
N LEU A 11 12.07 4.81 1.74
CA LEU A 11 11.26 4.79 2.95
C LEU A 11 10.44 6.07 3.03
N ILE A 12 9.17 5.92 3.38
CA ILE A 12 8.20 7.00 3.41
C ILE A 12 7.58 7.09 4.79
N ASN A 13 7.44 8.32 5.24
CA ASN A 13 6.89 8.65 6.54
C ASN A 13 5.51 9.28 6.40
N ASN A 14 4.63 8.97 7.37
CA ASN A 14 3.37 9.70 7.56
C ASN A 14 2.50 9.78 6.29
N THR A 15 2.31 8.64 5.63
CA THR A 15 1.44 8.57 4.45
C THR A 15 -0.02 8.74 4.80
N ARG A 16 -0.41 8.41 6.04
CA ARG A 16 -1.79 8.29 6.51
C ARG A 16 -2.60 7.25 5.74
N LEU A 17 -1.95 6.41 4.96
CA LEU A 17 -2.57 5.27 4.31
C LEU A 17 -2.72 4.13 5.31
N THR A 18 -3.87 3.49 5.27
CA THR A 18 -4.16 2.26 6.02
C THR A 18 -4.85 1.28 5.09
N ASP A 19 -4.99 0.02 5.48
CA ASP A 19 -5.71 -0.98 4.70
C ASP A 19 -7.15 -0.58 4.35
N TYR A 20 -7.73 0.31 5.16
CA TYR A 20 -9.11 0.81 4.98
C TYR A 20 -9.17 2.20 4.32
N LYS A 21 -8.04 2.91 4.23
CA LYS A 21 -7.93 4.26 3.66
C LYS A 21 -6.73 4.33 2.74
N ASN A 22 -6.69 3.45 1.76
CA ASN A 22 -5.61 3.36 0.77
C ASN A 22 -6.00 3.92 -0.60
N GLN A 23 -7.19 4.47 -0.73
CA GLN A 23 -7.68 5.05 -1.98
C GLN A 23 -7.19 6.49 -2.10
N MET A 24 -6.10 6.67 -2.80
CA MET A 24 -5.63 7.97 -3.28
C MET A 24 -5.61 7.94 -4.79
N ASP A 25 -6.45 8.76 -5.39
CA ASP A 25 -6.53 8.88 -6.84
C ASP A 25 -5.56 9.94 -7.35
N PHE A 26 -4.76 9.54 -8.31
CA PHE A 26 -3.83 10.41 -9.01
C PHE A 26 -4.19 10.44 -10.51
N LYS A 27 -3.94 11.57 -11.16
CA LYS A 27 -4.24 11.72 -12.60
C LYS A 27 -3.27 10.95 -13.47
N ASN A 28 -2.04 10.78 -13.01
CA ASN A 28 -0.98 10.09 -13.75
C ASN A 28 0.11 9.54 -12.81
N PRO A 29 0.93 8.58 -13.29
CA PRO A 29 2.00 7.98 -12.49
C PRO A 29 3.06 8.96 -11.99
N SER A 30 3.26 10.08 -12.71
CA SER A 30 4.24 11.09 -12.30
C SER A 30 3.76 11.87 -11.09
N GLU A 31 2.48 12.24 -11.07
CA GLU A 31 1.86 12.91 -9.91
C GLU A 31 1.92 12.02 -8.67
N GLN A 32 1.57 10.74 -8.83
CA GLN A 32 1.65 9.75 -7.76
C GLN A 32 3.07 9.65 -7.20
N SER A 33 4.06 9.46 -8.06
CA SER A 33 5.45 9.31 -7.61
C SER A 33 5.97 10.59 -6.94
N LEU A 34 5.63 11.77 -7.44
CA LEU A 34 6.00 13.05 -6.83
C LEU A 34 5.37 13.22 -5.45
N TYR A 35 4.12 12.82 -5.27
CA TYR A 35 3.46 12.87 -3.96
C TYR A 35 4.21 12.03 -2.94
N PHE A 36 4.50 10.77 -3.25
CA PHE A 36 5.22 9.89 -2.33
C PHE A 36 6.67 10.34 -2.11
N LEU A 37 7.34 10.84 -3.15
CA LEU A 37 8.67 11.41 -3.02
C LEU A 37 8.71 12.65 -2.11
N SER A 38 7.65 13.44 -2.08
CA SER A 38 7.56 14.59 -1.16
C SER A 38 7.57 14.20 0.31
N LYS A 39 7.19 12.96 0.63
CA LYS A 39 7.18 12.37 1.97
C LYS A 39 8.36 11.42 2.24
N LYS A 40 9.35 11.47 1.36
CA LYS A 40 10.54 10.64 1.49
C LYS A 40 11.27 10.92 2.81
N TYR A 41 11.49 9.85 3.57
CA TYR A 41 12.36 9.86 4.73
C TYR A 41 13.81 9.59 4.34
N ARG A 42 14.06 8.46 3.70
CA ARG A 42 15.40 8.04 3.28
C ARG A 42 15.34 7.20 2.00
N GLU A 43 16.45 7.18 1.28
CA GLU A 43 16.59 6.44 0.02
C GLU A 43 17.82 5.55 0.06
N TYR A 44 17.67 4.33 -0.43
CA TYR A 44 18.73 3.34 -0.57
C TYR A 44 18.80 2.87 -2.00
N ASN A 45 20.02 2.71 -2.47
CA ASN A 45 20.31 2.11 -3.76
C ASN A 45 20.95 0.74 -3.53
N ASP A 46 20.85 -0.14 -4.52
CA ASP A 46 21.50 -1.44 -4.51
C ASP A 46 21.06 -2.37 -3.35
N PHE A 47 19.78 -2.38 -3.02
CA PHE A 47 19.22 -3.31 -2.05
C PHE A 47 18.86 -4.66 -2.68
N GLN A 48 18.93 -5.74 -1.87
CA GLN A 48 18.44 -7.05 -2.26
C GLN A 48 16.99 -7.24 -1.81
N TYR A 49 16.15 -7.57 -2.76
CA TYR A 49 14.75 -7.89 -2.54
C TYR A 49 14.52 -9.40 -2.60
N LEU A 50 14.08 -9.99 -1.51
CA LEU A 50 13.65 -11.37 -1.44
C LEU A 50 12.15 -11.46 -1.70
N ARG A 51 11.79 -11.62 -2.98
CA ARG A 51 10.40 -11.67 -3.42
C ARG A 51 9.56 -12.74 -2.71
N ARG A 52 10.18 -13.84 -2.32
CA ARG A 52 9.48 -14.95 -1.68
C ARG A 52 8.94 -14.58 -0.30
N ASP A 53 9.72 -13.86 0.46
CA ASP A 53 9.44 -13.63 1.88
C ASP A 53 8.88 -12.24 2.16
N GLY A 54 8.82 -11.35 1.15
CA GLY A 54 8.34 -9.97 1.32
C GLY A 54 9.19 -9.19 2.33
N THR A 55 10.49 -9.50 2.42
CA THR A 55 11.40 -8.90 3.39
C THR A 55 12.52 -8.14 2.71
N ILE A 56 12.95 -7.04 3.32
CA ILE A 56 14.10 -6.23 2.90
C ILE A 56 14.94 -5.92 4.13
N ALA A 57 16.25 -6.14 4.05
CA ALA A 57 17.19 -5.65 5.04
C ALA A 57 17.66 -4.24 4.66
N VAL A 58 17.50 -3.29 5.56
CA VAL A 58 17.86 -1.88 5.37
C VAL A 58 19.01 -1.53 6.30
N PRO A 59 20.06 -0.84 5.83
CA PRO A 59 21.16 -0.39 6.67
C PRO A 59 20.73 0.84 7.49
N GLU A 60 19.90 0.62 8.49
CA GLU A 60 19.35 1.66 9.37
C GLU A 60 19.04 1.08 10.75
N ASN A 61 19.22 1.89 11.77
CA ASN A 61 18.84 1.54 13.13
C ASN A 61 17.32 1.48 13.26
N TYR A 62 16.84 0.50 14.01
CA TYR A 62 15.41 0.26 14.24
C TYR A 62 14.65 1.49 14.76
N ASP A 63 15.24 2.23 15.71
CA ASP A 63 14.59 3.38 16.34
C ASP A 63 14.34 4.52 15.34
N ASN A 64 15.22 4.68 14.37
CA ASN A 64 15.09 5.68 13.32
C ASN A 64 13.93 5.39 12.34
N LEU A 65 13.51 4.13 12.27
CA LEU A 65 12.44 3.69 11.37
C LEU A 65 11.04 3.74 11.98
N TYR A 66 10.92 4.17 13.24
CA TYR A 66 9.64 4.15 13.96
C TYR A 66 8.50 4.83 13.20
N GLY A 67 8.78 5.99 12.60
CA GLY A 67 7.78 6.77 11.85
C GLY A 67 7.52 6.29 10.41
N CYS A 68 8.29 5.32 9.90
CA CYS A 68 8.11 4.84 8.54
C CYS A 68 6.97 3.82 8.48
N ASP A 69 5.97 4.09 7.68
CA ASP A 69 4.76 3.28 7.52
C ASP A 69 4.63 2.68 6.11
N TYR A 70 5.38 3.21 5.16
CA TYR A 70 5.24 2.87 3.76
C TYR A 70 6.57 2.86 3.02
N ILE A 71 6.66 2.08 1.95
CA ILE A 71 7.83 2.03 1.08
C ILE A 71 7.41 2.14 -0.38
N MET A 72 8.27 2.72 -1.18
CA MET A 72 8.22 2.62 -2.64
C MET A 72 9.56 2.13 -3.17
N PHE A 73 9.54 1.27 -4.17
CA PHE A 73 10.75 0.72 -4.72
C PHE A 73 10.67 0.46 -6.21
N GLN A 74 11.81 0.46 -6.85
CA GLN A 74 11.99 0.05 -8.25
C GLN A 74 12.90 -1.15 -8.32
N ASN A 75 12.59 -2.05 -9.25
CA ASN A 75 13.43 -3.17 -9.58
C ASN A 75 13.74 -3.14 -11.06
N LYS A 76 15.01 -3.27 -11.42
CA LYS A 76 15.50 -3.23 -12.81
C LYS A 76 14.74 -4.19 -13.74
N ASN A 77 14.32 -5.35 -13.22
CA ASN A 77 13.60 -6.35 -14.01
C ASN A 77 12.22 -5.89 -14.49
N PHE A 78 11.66 -4.84 -13.85
CA PHE A 78 10.36 -4.25 -14.19
C PHE A 78 10.48 -2.84 -14.77
N GLY A 79 11.68 -2.48 -15.26
CA GLY A 79 11.94 -1.19 -15.86
C GLY A 79 11.88 -0.04 -14.85
N THR A 80 11.10 0.98 -15.19
CA THR A 80 10.95 2.20 -14.36
C THR A 80 9.70 2.22 -13.49
N LYS A 81 8.96 1.09 -13.43
CA LYS A 81 7.72 1.02 -12.64
C LYS A 81 8.02 1.11 -11.15
N TRP A 82 7.27 1.95 -10.46
CA TRP A 82 7.27 2.02 -9.01
C TRP A 82 6.32 0.99 -8.42
N PHE A 83 6.80 0.29 -7.40
CA PHE A 83 6.02 -0.58 -6.55
C PHE A 83 5.82 0.11 -5.21
N TYR A 84 4.62 0.01 -4.68
CA TYR A 84 4.21 0.60 -3.42
C TYR A 84 3.85 -0.50 -2.45
N ALA A 85 4.23 -0.36 -1.18
CA ALA A 85 3.97 -1.38 -0.18
C ALA A 85 3.82 -0.81 1.23
N PHE A 86 2.97 -1.45 2.02
CA PHE A 86 2.84 -1.19 3.46
C PHE A 86 3.93 -1.89 4.24
N ILE A 87 4.51 -1.22 5.22
CA ILE A 87 5.38 -1.85 6.19
C ILE A 87 4.50 -2.56 7.22
N ARG A 88 4.63 -3.89 7.31
CA ARG A 88 3.86 -4.72 8.25
C ARG A 88 4.59 -4.95 9.55
N ASN A 89 5.88 -5.20 9.46
CA ASN A 89 6.71 -5.46 10.62
C ASN A 89 8.12 -4.91 10.42
N LYS A 90 8.76 -4.57 11.52
CA LYS A 90 10.16 -4.16 11.57
C LYS A 90 10.83 -4.97 12.65
N GLU A 91 11.92 -5.65 12.30
CA GLU A 91 12.66 -6.51 13.19
C GLU A 91 14.08 -5.98 13.35
N TYR A 92 14.49 -5.82 14.57
CA TYR A 92 15.88 -5.48 14.90
C TYR A 92 16.80 -6.64 14.51
N ALA A 93 17.73 -6.38 13.63
CA ALA A 93 18.76 -7.36 13.26
C ALA A 93 20.06 -7.08 14.02
N ASN A 94 20.50 -5.84 14.01
CA ASN A 94 21.64 -5.30 14.78
C ASN A 94 21.56 -3.77 14.81
N ASP A 95 22.52 -3.11 15.45
CA ASP A 95 22.51 -1.65 15.62
C ASP A 95 22.50 -0.87 14.30
N ASP A 96 23.02 -1.47 13.24
CA ASP A 96 23.15 -0.83 11.92
C ASP A 96 22.14 -1.36 10.88
N ASN A 97 21.39 -2.42 11.20
CA ASN A 97 20.50 -3.04 10.23
C ASN A 97 19.14 -3.42 10.83
N THR A 98 18.10 -3.16 10.09
CA THR A 98 16.71 -3.54 10.39
C THR A 98 16.12 -4.34 9.24
N ILE A 99 15.42 -5.41 9.57
CA ILE A 99 14.65 -6.21 8.61
C ILE A 99 13.24 -5.66 8.58
N ILE A 100 12.78 -5.29 7.39
CA ILE A 100 11.43 -4.79 7.14
C ILE A 100 10.64 -5.88 6.41
N THR A 101 9.52 -6.29 6.99
CA THR A 101 8.51 -7.11 6.32
C THR A 101 7.46 -6.19 5.72
N PHE A 102 7.13 -6.37 4.46
CA PHE A 102 6.20 -5.51 3.75
C PHE A 102 5.20 -6.30 2.91
N GLU A 103 4.09 -5.66 2.62
CA GLU A 103 3.03 -6.18 1.76
C GLU A 103 2.74 -5.19 0.65
N ILE A 104 2.69 -5.68 -0.59
CA ILE A 104 2.44 -4.83 -1.76
C ILE A 104 1.05 -4.20 -1.68
N ASP A 105 1.01 -2.89 -1.78
CA ASP A 105 -0.22 -2.16 -2.03
C ASP A 105 -0.63 -2.33 -3.49
N VAL A 106 -1.54 -3.25 -3.71
CA VAL A 106 -2.00 -3.62 -5.06
C VAL A 106 -2.67 -2.44 -5.74
N PHE A 107 -3.47 -1.67 -5.01
CA PHE A 107 -4.21 -0.54 -5.57
C PHE A 107 -3.24 0.54 -6.06
N GLN A 108 -2.34 1.02 -5.21
CA GLN A 108 -1.41 2.07 -5.59
C GLN A 108 -0.39 1.62 -6.65
N THR A 109 0.00 0.33 -6.62
CA THR A 109 0.97 -0.20 -7.59
C THR A 109 0.40 -0.34 -9.01
N TRP A 110 -0.88 -0.72 -9.12
CA TRP A 110 -1.52 -0.98 -10.42
C TRP A 110 -2.67 -0.04 -10.73
N GLN A 111 -2.84 1.06 -10.02
CA GLN A 111 -3.94 2.02 -10.19
C GLN A 111 -4.18 2.43 -11.65
N PHE A 112 -3.10 2.59 -12.43
CA PHE A 112 -3.20 3.01 -13.83
C PHE A 112 -3.31 1.85 -14.82
N ASP A 113 -3.16 0.61 -14.34
CA ASP A 113 -3.28 -0.62 -15.15
C ASP A 113 -4.64 -1.29 -14.92
N ILE A 114 -5.43 -0.84 -13.93
CA ILE A 114 -6.74 -1.39 -13.60
C ILE A 114 -7.80 -0.79 -14.53
N GLU A 115 -8.54 -1.66 -15.19
CA GLU A 115 -9.72 -1.28 -15.96
C GLU A 115 -10.99 -1.66 -15.20
N TYR A 116 -11.84 -0.65 -14.91
CA TYR A 116 -13.13 -0.87 -14.26
C TYR A 116 -14.19 -1.17 -15.32
N LEU A 117 -14.67 -2.40 -15.32
CA LEU A 117 -15.77 -2.78 -16.19
C LEU A 117 -17.12 -2.28 -15.65
N LYS A 118 -18.05 -2.02 -16.55
CA LYS A 118 -19.44 -1.66 -16.17
C LYS A 118 -20.05 -2.83 -15.39
N SER A 119 -20.53 -2.54 -14.20
CA SER A 119 -21.14 -3.53 -13.33
C SER A 119 -22.41 -2.99 -12.68
N PHE A 120 -23.34 -3.90 -12.32
CA PHE A 120 -24.48 -3.56 -11.50
C PHE A 120 -24.05 -3.57 -10.04
N ILE A 121 -24.27 -2.45 -9.34
CA ILE A 121 -24.03 -2.34 -7.91
C ILE A 121 -25.38 -2.14 -7.25
N SER A 122 -25.76 -3.07 -6.37
CA SER A 122 -26.93 -2.91 -5.52
C SER A 122 -26.47 -2.43 -4.14
N ARG A 123 -27.00 -1.32 -3.71
CA ARG A 123 -26.79 -0.79 -2.36
C ARG A 123 -28.08 -0.90 -1.58
N SER A 124 -28.06 -1.57 -0.43
CA SER A 124 -29.13 -1.49 0.54
C SER A 124 -28.83 -0.41 1.56
N HIS A 125 -29.66 0.61 1.60
CA HIS A 125 -29.56 1.65 2.62
C HIS A 125 -30.41 1.23 3.83
N GLN A 126 -29.75 1.02 4.97
CA GLN A 126 -30.43 0.90 6.25
C GLN A 126 -30.36 2.23 6.98
N GLN A 127 -31.48 2.66 7.55
CA GLN A 127 -31.49 3.81 8.44
C GLN A 127 -30.55 3.55 9.62
N GLN A 128 -29.63 4.47 9.83
CA GLN A 128 -28.71 4.41 10.96
C GLN A 128 -29.42 4.59 12.30
N PHE A 129 -30.51 5.35 12.30
CA PHE A 129 -31.33 5.63 13.46
C PHE A 129 -32.80 5.37 13.13
N LEU A 130 -33.53 4.85 14.10
CA LEU A 130 -35.00 4.82 14.05
C LEU A 130 -35.55 6.23 14.11
N SER A 131 -36.81 6.39 13.77
CA SER A 131 -37.52 7.68 13.81
C SER A 131 -37.57 8.33 15.21
N ASP A 132 -37.31 7.56 16.26
CA ASP A 132 -37.19 7.98 17.65
C ASP A 132 -35.75 8.38 18.09
N GLY A 133 -34.79 8.31 17.14
CA GLY A 133 -33.40 8.64 17.40
C GLY A 133 -32.56 7.50 18.00
N THR A 134 -33.15 6.32 18.21
CA THR A 134 -32.37 5.15 18.67
C THR A 134 -31.56 4.54 17.52
N PRO A 135 -30.32 4.12 17.76
CA PRO A 135 -29.53 3.42 16.74
C PRO A 135 -30.23 2.11 16.35
N TRP A 136 -30.41 1.88 15.05
CA TRP A 136 -31.11 0.69 14.54
C TRP A 136 -30.37 -0.58 14.91
N LEU A 137 -29.21 -0.75 14.97
CA LEU A 137 -28.41 -1.89 15.45
C LEU A 137 -26.97 -1.41 15.62
N SER A 138 -26.43 -1.52 16.82
CA SER A 138 -25.14 -0.97 17.20
C SER A 138 -23.94 -1.55 16.45
N ASN A 139 -24.12 -2.63 15.70
CA ASN A 139 -23.04 -3.38 15.04
C ASN A 139 -23.23 -3.56 13.53
N LEU A 140 -24.23 -2.96 12.92
CA LEU A 140 -24.40 -3.05 11.48
C LEU A 140 -23.86 -1.80 10.78
N PHE A 141 -23.12 -2.03 9.72
CA PHE A 141 -22.70 -0.96 8.83
C PHE A 141 -23.95 -0.34 8.20
N PRO A 142 -24.04 1.01 8.12
CA PRO A 142 -25.21 1.71 7.57
C PRO A 142 -25.42 1.44 6.07
N GLU A 143 -24.44 0.88 5.41
CA GLU A 143 -24.52 0.48 3.99
C GLU A 143 -23.91 -0.91 3.81
N GLN A 144 -24.69 -1.80 3.22
CA GLN A 144 -24.19 -3.07 2.73
C GLN A 144 -24.13 -3.02 1.21
N VAL A 145 -22.96 -3.25 0.65
CA VAL A 145 -22.79 -3.35 -0.80
C VAL A 145 -22.78 -4.82 -1.18
N GLU A 146 -23.78 -5.26 -1.94
CA GLU A 146 -23.82 -6.60 -2.50
C GLU A 146 -23.31 -6.56 -3.94
N TYR A 147 -22.27 -7.29 -4.23
CA TYR A 147 -21.77 -7.49 -5.58
C TYR A 147 -22.49 -8.69 -6.21
N GLY A 148 -23.30 -8.42 -7.22
CA GLY A 148 -23.98 -9.49 -7.95
C GLY A 148 -22.99 -10.41 -8.66
N LEU A 149 -23.12 -11.71 -8.45
CA LEU A 149 -22.29 -12.75 -9.09
C LEU A 149 -22.46 -12.85 -10.62
N SER A 150 -23.43 -12.14 -11.19
CA SER A 150 -23.69 -12.14 -12.64
C SER A 150 -22.63 -11.47 -13.49
N LEU A 151 -21.56 -10.97 -12.88
CA LEU A 151 -20.49 -10.26 -13.57
C LEU A 151 -19.30 -11.15 -13.94
N ILE A 152 -19.33 -12.41 -13.56
CA ILE A 152 -18.37 -13.40 -14.04
C ILE A 152 -19.00 -14.17 -15.20
N HIS A 153 -19.34 -13.48 -16.26
CA HIS A 153 -19.46 -14.09 -17.56
C HIS A 153 -18.18 -13.80 -18.35
N ILE A 154 -17.34 -14.79 -18.26
CA ILE A 154 -16.22 -14.98 -19.17
C ILE A 154 -16.76 -15.41 -20.52
#